data_d2ba93f77c5e7a0e02716792ce970a2c
#
_entry.id   d2ba93f77c5e7a0e02716792ce970a2c
#
_cell.length_a   1.000
_cell.length_b   1.000
_cell.length_c   1.000
_cell.angle_alpha   90.00
_cell.angle_beta   90.00
_cell.angle_gamma   90.00
#
_symmetry.space_group_name_H-M   'P 1'
#
loop_
_entity.id
_entity.type
_entity.pdbx_description
1 polymer ?
#
loop_
_entity_poly.entity_id
_entity_poly.type
_entity_poly.pdbx_seq_one_letter_code
_entity_poly.pdbx_strand_id
1 'polypeptide(L)'
;VLLNFWATWCGPCKVEIPWFVDLENKFRDRGFAVIGVSMDEDGWQAVKPYIHEKNVNYRVVLGTDEIARRYGGIASLPTTLLIDRDGRIAAEHVGLVGKSTYEQQIGKLLGTPAK
;
A
#
# COMPACT_ATOMS: atom_id res chain seq x y z
N VAL A 1 1.24 -9.17 -0.96
CA VAL A 1 1.52 -7.88 -0.33
C VAL A 1 1.06 -6.74 -1.23
N LEU A 2 0.40 -5.77 -0.63
CA LEU A 2 0.08 -4.53 -1.31
C LEU A 2 1.05 -3.47 -0.77
N LEU A 3 1.92 -2.98 -1.63
CA LEU A 3 2.93 -1.99 -1.27
C LEU A 3 2.49 -0.64 -1.82
N ASN A 4 2.22 0.32 -0.94
CA ASN A 4 1.67 1.62 -1.32
C ASN A 4 2.67 2.74 -1.00
N PHE A 5 3.14 3.42 -2.03
CA PHE A 5 3.96 4.61 -1.88
C PHE A 5 3.04 5.82 -1.75
N TRP A 6 3.17 6.55 -0.64
CA TRP A 6 2.25 7.62 -0.28
C TRP A 6 2.95 8.72 0.51
N ALA A 7 2.22 9.78 0.82
CA ALA A 7 2.72 10.84 1.69
C ALA A 7 1.53 11.50 2.40
N THR A 8 1.80 12.12 3.54
CA THR A 8 0.75 12.77 4.33
C THR A 8 0.13 13.95 3.60
N TRP A 9 0.88 14.58 2.68
CA TRP A 9 0.41 15.74 1.93
C TRP A 9 -0.29 15.35 0.61
N CYS A 10 -0.36 14.08 0.29
CA CYS A 10 -0.93 13.59 -0.96
C CYS A 10 -2.44 13.41 -0.81
N GLY A 11 -3.22 14.22 -1.52
CA GLY A 11 -4.68 14.16 -1.45
C GLY A 11 -5.28 12.82 -1.82
N PRO A 12 -4.97 12.28 -3.02
CA PRO A 12 -5.50 10.97 -3.42
C PRO A 12 -5.07 9.84 -2.49
N CYS A 13 -3.87 9.92 -1.91
CA CYS A 13 -3.41 8.91 -0.97
C CYS A 13 -4.34 8.82 0.25
N LYS A 14 -4.85 9.96 0.70
CA LYS A 14 -5.76 10.01 1.85
C LYS A 14 -7.05 9.27 1.59
N VAL A 15 -7.52 9.28 0.35
CA VAL A 15 -8.74 8.57 -0.03
C VAL A 15 -8.55 7.07 0.08
N GLU A 16 -7.36 6.59 -0.24
CA GLU A 16 -7.08 5.16 -0.27
C GLU A 16 -6.83 4.54 1.11
N ILE A 17 -6.39 5.34 2.08
CA ILE A 17 -6.00 4.79 3.37
C ILE A 17 -7.12 4.00 4.05
N PRO A 18 -8.37 4.48 4.13
CA PRO A 18 -9.45 3.67 4.69
C PRO A 18 -9.67 2.37 3.94
N TRP A 19 -9.49 2.39 2.62
CA TRP A 19 -9.64 1.16 1.82
C TRP A 19 -8.58 0.14 2.20
N PHE A 20 -7.34 0.58 2.38
CA PHE A 20 -6.25 -0.32 2.74
C PHE A 20 -6.41 -0.86 4.16
N VAL A 21 -6.95 -0.05 5.08
CA VAL A 21 -7.30 -0.53 6.41
C VAL A 21 -8.30 -1.68 6.32
N ASP A 22 -9.34 -1.52 5.49
CA ASP A 22 -10.35 -2.55 5.30
C ASP A 22 -9.77 -3.80 4.64
N LEU A 23 -8.90 -3.61 3.64
CA LEU A 23 -8.28 -4.74 2.94
C LEU A 23 -7.35 -5.52 3.87
N GLU A 24 -6.60 -4.82 4.72
CA GLU A 24 -5.76 -5.47 5.71
C GLU A 24 -6.61 -6.34 6.63
N ASN A 25 -7.72 -5.81 7.14
CA ASN A 25 -8.61 -6.57 8.00
C ASN A 25 -9.23 -7.77 7.28
N LYS A 26 -9.65 -7.57 6.04
CA LYS A 26 -10.37 -8.59 5.29
C LYS A 26 -9.50 -9.77 4.91
N PHE A 27 -8.26 -9.52 4.51
CA PHE A 27 -7.41 -10.55 3.93
C PHE A 27 -6.26 -10.98 4.83
N ARG A 28 -6.11 -10.40 6.01
CA ARG A 28 -4.99 -10.69 6.90
C ARG A 28 -4.84 -12.18 7.17
N ASP A 29 -5.93 -12.86 7.47
CA ASP A 29 -5.91 -14.26 7.81
C ASP A 29 -5.59 -15.18 6.63
N ARG A 30 -5.55 -14.63 5.44
CA ARG A 30 -5.23 -15.37 4.22
C ARG A 30 -3.80 -15.14 3.75
N GLY A 31 -2.97 -14.59 4.62
CA GLY A 31 -1.56 -14.36 4.31
C GLY A 31 -1.30 -13.08 3.53
N PHE A 32 -2.19 -12.12 3.64
CA PHE A 32 -2.07 -10.82 2.98
C PHE A 32 -1.62 -9.74 3.96
N ALA A 33 -0.83 -8.80 3.47
CA ALA A 33 -0.43 -7.63 4.26
C ALA A 33 -0.36 -6.39 3.37
N VAL A 34 -0.75 -5.26 3.95
CA VAL A 34 -0.51 -3.95 3.34
C VAL A 34 0.75 -3.37 3.99
N ILE A 35 1.59 -2.75 3.19
CA ILE A 35 2.75 -2.01 3.67
C ILE A 35 2.71 -0.63 3.03
N GLY A 36 2.64 0.41 3.85
CA GLY A 36 2.71 1.78 3.37
C GLY A 36 4.14 2.29 3.43
N VAL A 37 4.63 2.83 2.32
CA VAL A 37 5.96 3.42 2.25
C VAL A 37 5.77 4.92 2.13
N SER A 38 6.07 5.65 3.22
CA SER A 38 5.91 7.10 3.24
C SER A 38 7.08 7.77 2.55
N MET A 39 6.76 8.68 1.63
CA MET A 39 7.74 9.50 0.95
C MET A 39 7.84 10.91 1.55
N ASP A 40 7.34 11.07 2.77
CA ASP A 40 7.43 12.35 3.49
C ASP A 40 8.87 12.69 3.83
N GLU A 41 9.30 13.89 3.47
CA GLU A 41 10.66 14.35 3.78
C GLU A 41 10.87 14.59 5.26
N ASP A 42 9.80 14.94 5.99
CA ASP A 42 9.85 15.17 7.42
C ASP A 42 9.88 13.87 8.23
N GLY A 43 9.79 12.73 7.57
CA GLY A 43 9.91 11.43 8.22
C GLY A 43 8.85 11.17 9.27
N TRP A 44 9.25 10.50 10.33
CA TRP A 44 8.30 10.09 11.37
C TRP A 44 7.61 11.26 12.05
N GLN A 45 8.22 12.43 12.05
CA GLN A 45 7.60 13.62 12.64
C GLN A 45 6.26 13.94 11.99
N ALA A 46 6.17 13.77 10.67
CA ALA A 46 4.91 13.98 9.95
C ALA A 46 4.04 12.73 9.98
N VAL A 47 4.64 11.55 9.89
CA VAL A 47 3.93 10.29 9.64
C VAL A 47 3.25 9.73 10.87
N LYS A 48 3.93 9.74 12.03
CA LYS A 48 3.36 9.13 13.25
C LYS A 48 2.04 9.76 13.68
N PRO A 49 1.90 11.09 13.77
CA PRO A 49 0.61 11.66 14.13
C PRO A 49 -0.47 11.31 13.12
N TYR A 50 -0.11 11.25 11.85
CA TYR A 50 -1.06 10.97 10.78
C TYR A 50 -1.60 9.54 10.87
N ILE A 51 -0.71 8.54 11.01
CA ILE A 51 -1.17 7.16 11.09
C ILE A 51 -1.99 6.90 12.34
N HIS A 52 -1.69 7.59 13.43
CA HIS A 52 -2.48 7.50 14.65
C HIS A 52 -3.88 8.08 14.43
N GLU A 53 -3.95 9.27 13.85
CA GLU A 53 -5.23 9.94 13.58
C GLU A 53 -6.12 9.10 12.64
N LYS A 54 -5.51 8.47 11.64
CA LYS A 54 -6.26 7.71 10.63
C LYS A 54 -6.48 6.25 11.01
N ASN A 55 -6.05 5.85 12.19
CA ASN A 55 -6.21 4.48 12.69
C ASN A 55 -5.66 3.44 11.71
N VAL A 56 -4.48 3.72 11.18
CA VAL A 56 -3.82 2.81 10.24
C VAL A 56 -3.44 1.52 10.99
N ASN A 57 -3.87 0.38 10.45
CA ASN A 57 -3.69 -0.93 11.09
C ASN A 57 -2.66 -1.80 10.38
N TYR A 58 -1.94 -1.25 9.43
CA TYR A 58 -0.91 -1.96 8.68
C TYR A 58 0.44 -1.30 8.89
N ARG A 59 1.50 -2.01 8.50
CA ARG A 59 2.86 -1.53 8.71
C ARG A 59 3.15 -0.35 7.80
N VAL A 60 3.77 0.67 8.38
CA VAL A 60 4.23 1.85 7.64
C VAL A 60 5.74 1.99 7.86
N VAL A 61 6.46 2.21 6.78
CA VAL A 61 7.91 2.45 6.82
C VAL A 61 8.21 3.73 6.07
N LEU A 62 9.38 4.27 6.31
CA LEU A 62 9.83 5.46 5.58
C LEU A 62 10.56 5.03 4.32
N GLY A 63 10.20 5.68 3.20
CA GLY A 63 10.86 5.45 1.93
C GLY A 63 12.03 6.38 1.72
N THR A 64 12.86 6.03 0.75
CA THR A 64 13.98 6.85 0.31
C THR A 64 13.98 6.85 -1.22
N ASP A 65 14.75 7.77 -1.81
CA ASP A 65 14.91 7.78 -3.26
C ASP A 65 15.50 6.47 -3.76
N GLU A 66 16.40 5.88 -2.98
CA GLU A 66 16.99 4.60 -3.34
C GLU A 66 15.94 3.50 -3.38
N ILE A 67 15.08 3.44 -2.36
CA ILE A 67 14.01 2.43 -2.32
C ILE A 67 13.08 2.64 -3.51
N ALA A 68 12.71 3.87 -3.80
CA ALA A 68 11.84 4.17 -4.95
C ALA A 68 12.48 3.69 -6.25
N ARG A 69 13.77 3.91 -6.43
CA ARG A 69 14.47 3.47 -7.64
C ARG A 69 14.47 1.95 -7.78
N ARG A 70 14.58 1.23 -6.66
CA ARG A 70 14.57 -0.23 -6.68
C ARG A 70 13.25 -0.81 -7.16
N TYR A 71 12.18 -0.04 -7.05
CA TYR A 71 10.85 -0.44 -7.54
C TYR A 71 10.51 0.20 -8.88
N GLY A 72 11.53 0.60 -9.65
CA GLY A 72 11.32 1.13 -10.99
C GLY A 72 11.17 2.63 -11.08
N GLY A 73 11.39 3.32 -9.98
CA GLY A 73 11.19 4.77 -9.92
C GLY A 73 9.75 5.12 -9.61
N ILE A 74 9.55 6.01 -8.66
CA ILE A 74 8.21 6.44 -8.24
C ILE A 74 8.05 7.89 -8.66
N ALA A 75 7.40 8.10 -9.80
CA ALA A 75 7.27 9.43 -10.40
C ALA A 75 6.12 10.23 -9.79
N SER A 76 5.11 9.57 -9.25
CA SER A 76 3.96 10.26 -8.66
C SER A 76 3.34 9.43 -7.55
N LEU A 77 2.53 10.07 -6.73
CA LEU A 77 1.84 9.42 -5.62
C LEU A 77 0.33 9.54 -5.80
N PRO A 78 -0.42 8.53 -5.44
CA PRO A 78 0.04 7.25 -4.92
C PRO A 78 0.53 6.34 -6.04
N THR A 79 1.46 5.46 -5.72
CA THR A 79 1.83 4.34 -6.58
C THR A 79 1.72 3.09 -5.75
N THR A 80 1.00 2.09 -6.28
CA THR A 80 0.68 0.89 -5.53
C THR A 80 1.07 -0.33 -6.32
N LEU A 81 1.82 -1.23 -5.69
CA LEU A 81 2.26 -2.47 -6.28
C LEU A 81 1.60 -3.63 -5.56
N LEU A 82 1.10 -4.59 -6.33
CA LEU A 82 0.67 -5.87 -5.77
C LEU A 82 1.77 -6.88 -6.01
N ILE A 83 2.24 -7.49 -4.93
CA ILE A 83 3.35 -8.43 -4.97
C ILE A 83 2.82 -9.80 -4.58
N ASP A 84 3.06 -10.80 -5.44
CA ASP A 84 2.56 -12.14 -5.21
C ASP A 84 3.40 -12.89 -4.17
N ARG A 85 3.03 -14.15 -3.92
CA ARG A 85 3.69 -14.96 -2.90
C ARG A 85 5.13 -15.30 -3.23
N ASP A 86 5.49 -15.22 -4.50
CA ASP A 86 6.85 -15.49 -4.95
C ASP A 86 7.73 -14.24 -4.97
N GLY A 87 7.16 -13.09 -4.55
CA GLY A 87 7.91 -11.84 -4.52
C GLY A 87 7.91 -11.10 -5.85
N ARG A 88 7.07 -11.50 -6.79
CA ARG A 88 6.98 -10.84 -8.09
C ARG A 88 5.91 -9.77 -8.09
N ILE A 89 6.16 -8.69 -8.82
CA ILE A 89 5.18 -7.63 -8.98
C ILE A 89 4.12 -8.11 -9.96
N ALA A 90 2.91 -8.33 -9.44
CA ALA A 90 1.79 -8.82 -10.23
C ALA A 90 0.98 -7.70 -10.87
N ALA A 91 0.96 -6.52 -10.26
CA ALA A 91 0.23 -5.37 -10.79
C ALA A 91 0.82 -4.09 -10.25
N GLU A 92 0.70 -3.03 -11.04
CA GLU A 92 1.13 -1.68 -10.64
C GLU A 92 0.03 -0.70 -10.99
N HIS A 93 -0.31 0.18 -10.05
CA HIS A 93 -1.30 1.23 -10.26
C HIS A 93 -0.69 2.57 -9.87
N VAL A 94 -0.68 3.50 -10.82
CA VAL A 94 -0.23 4.87 -10.58
C VAL A 94 -1.48 5.72 -10.49
N GLY A 95 -1.62 6.44 -9.36
CA GLY A 95 -2.79 7.24 -9.10
C GLY A 95 -3.91 6.44 -8.43
N LEU A 96 -5.07 7.08 -8.32
CA LEU A 96 -6.20 6.52 -7.60
C LEU A 96 -6.97 5.54 -8.47
N VAL A 97 -7.16 4.32 -7.96
CA VAL A 97 -8.08 3.34 -8.56
C VAL A 97 -9.10 2.94 -7.50
N GLY A 98 -10.18 2.31 -7.92
CA GLY A 98 -11.25 1.95 -6.98
C GLY A 98 -10.88 0.82 -6.05
N LYS A 99 -11.48 0.82 -4.86
CA LYS A 99 -11.28 -0.23 -3.87
C LYS A 99 -11.61 -1.61 -4.44
N SER A 100 -12.68 -1.71 -5.24
CA SER A 100 -13.10 -2.98 -5.81
C SER A 100 -12.05 -3.58 -6.73
N THR A 101 -11.29 -2.74 -7.43
CA THR A 101 -10.19 -3.21 -8.27
C THR A 101 -9.15 -3.93 -7.43
N TYR A 102 -8.77 -3.33 -6.30
CA TYR A 102 -7.82 -3.95 -5.38
C TYR A 102 -8.38 -5.25 -4.80
N GLU A 103 -9.63 -5.24 -4.38
CA GLU A 103 -10.25 -6.44 -3.82
C GLU A 103 -10.22 -7.61 -4.79
N GLN A 104 -10.55 -7.36 -6.05
CA GLN A 104 -10.54 -8.38 -7.09
C GLN A 104 -9.14 -8.91 -7.34
N GLN A 105 -8.16 -8.02 -7.45
CA GLN A 105 -6.79 -8.42 -7.73
C GLN A 105 -6.16 -9.18 -6.57
N ILE A 106 -6.41 -8.73 -5.34
CA ILE A 106 -5.91 -9.42 -4.16
C ILE A 106 -6.52 -10.81 -4.07
N GLY A 107 -7.83 -10.91 -4.25
CA GLY A 107 -8.51 -12.21 -4.23
C GLY A 107 -7.93 -13.17 -5.24
N LYS A 108 -7.62 -12.67 -6.42
CA LYS A 108 -7.03 -13.47 -7.49
C LYS A 108 -5.64 -13.97 -7.11
N LEU A 109 -4.81 -13.10 -6.53
CA LEU A 109 -3.46 -13.44 -6.12
C LEU A 109 -3.45 -14.46 -4.99
N LEU A 110 -4.40 -14.36 -4.07
CA LEU A 110 -4.50 -15.31 -2.96
C LEU A 110 -5.00 -16.67 -3.41
N GLY A 111 -5.63 -16.70 -4.57
CA GLY A 111 -6.11 -17.93 -5.14
C GLY A 111 -7.31 -18.49 -4.41
N THR A 112 -7.66 -19.72 -4.78
CA THR A 112 -8.77 -20.43 -4.16
C THR A 112 -8.26 -21.10 -2.88
N PRO A 113 -8.86 -20.82 -1.73
CA PRO A 113 -8.43 -21.49 -0.50
C PRO A 113 -8.70 -22.99 -0.57
N ALA A 114 -7.99 -23.72 0.24
CA ALA A 114 -8.16 -25.16 0.40
C ALA A 114 -7.85 -25.97 -0.86
N LYS A 115 -6.98 -25.49 -1.65
CA LYS A 115 -6.45 -26.29 -2.77
C LYS A 115 -5.31 -27.16 -2.30
#